data_1eafdc0801d27efefd828e6505c31848
#
_entry.id   1eafdc0801d27efefd828e6505c31848
#
_cell.length_a   1.000
_cell.length_b   1.000
_cell.length_c   1.000
_cell.angle_alpha   90.00
_cell.angle_beta   90.00
_cell.angle_gamma   90.00
#
_symmetry.space_group_name_H-M   'P 1'
#
loop_
_entity.id
_entity.type
_entity.pdbx_description
1 polymer ?
#
loop_
_entity_poly.entity_id
_entity_poly.type
_entity_poly.pdbx_seq_one_letter_code
_entity_poly.pdbx_strand_id
1 'polypeptide(L)'
;MEFNQYCVTRRSMPFWCVGNPLSDPFGGSVLDKISSIEVAKILAWAAGEGLIEATSAHDDDLVPWDPANPDDDLDPNSETSKILVEIKSILDGAGIKFNTMTCSLHGNKIFRDGGLCNPDPELRKLAAKKVERTLRIGKFLGADYYTYWVARDGFEVPAITKWDEVYTWLADGLNHVTDYIEAQGMTNYKGATVEPKPNEPRGQMFLPTSGHAVGFIYGKLKKPDFWGVNPELLQHESMALLNSVMTVSYLCSMNKLKFLHFGCQIKAQFDNDFPPLIGPEGLKETVFMFNALQQIGWKGIVEFDCHMLRAEGDLDDQIGCRKQFIINSVRALSIAITLAARIKPAGKVASQSTGDLDSIMQMCALDNVQVKR
;
A
#
# COMPACT_ATOMS: atom_id res chain seq x y z
N MET A 1 -1.07 -1.15 -25.47
CA MET A 1 -1.95 -2.25 -24.97
C MET A 1 -3.07 -1.55 -24.25
N GLU A 2 -4.33 -1.79 -24.61
CA GLU A 2 -5.47 -1.15 -23.97
C GLU A 2 -5.62 -1.69 -22.54
N PHE A 3 -5.80 -0.80 -21.57
CA PHE A 3 -5.93 -1.21 -20.16
C PHE A 3 -7.32 -1.80 -19.91
N ASN A 4 -7.37 -3.04 -19.43
CA ASN A 4 -8.62 -3.69 -19.06
C ASN A 4 -9.01 -3.32 -17.62
N GLN A 5 -9.96 -2.40 -17.44
CA GLN A 5 -10.40 -1.89 -16.15
C GLN A 5 -11.44 -2.77 -15.44
N TYR A 6 -11.59 -4.05 -15.75
CA TYR A 6 -12.68 -4.90 -15.27
C TYR A 6 -12.97 -4.79 -13.75
N CYS A 7 -11.95 -4.84 -12.92
CA CYS A 7 -12.07 -4.72 -11.46
C CYS A 7 -11.31 -3.53 -10.86
N VAL A 8 -10.51 -2.82 -11.64
CA VAL A 8 -9.68 -1.70 -11.20
C VAL A 8 -10.34 -0.40 -11.60
N THR A 9 -10.71 0.42 -10.61
CA THR A 9 -11.35 1.72 -10.82
C THR A 9 -10.35 2.85 -10.98
N ARG A 10 -9.20 2.75 -10.31
CA ARG A 10 -8.06 3.67 -10.41
C ARG A 10 -6.76 2.91 -10.18
N ARG A 11 -5.72 3.37 -10.85
CA ARG A 11 -4.33 2.97 -10.60
C ARG A 11 -3.67 4.08 -9.80
N SER A 12 -3.11 3.73 -8.65
CA SER A 12 -2.43 4.66 -7.77
C SER A 12 -0.94 4.35 -7.74
N MET A 13 -0.10 5.36 -8.01
CA MET A 13 1.36 5.26 -7.91
C MET A 13 1.83 6.18 -6.78
N PRO A 14 2.25 5.63 -5.65
CA PRO A 14 2.66 6.41 -4.49
C PRO A 14 3.97 7.18 -4.67
N PHE A 15 4.13 8.21 -3.84
CA PHE A 15 5.36 9.01 -3.77
C PHE A 15 6.57 8.17 -3.41
N TRP A 16 6.45 7.22 -2.47
CA TRP A 16 7.56 6.36 -2.05
C TRP A 16 8.07 5.45 -3.16
N CYS A 17 7.21 4.95 -4.03
CA CYS A 17 7.63 4.12 -5.16
C CYS A 17 8.52 4.88 -6.14
N VAL A 18 8.27 6.18 -6.34
CA VAL A 18 8.99 7.02 -7.30
C VAL A 18 10.17 7.74 -6.65
N GLY A 19 9.99 8.22 -5.42
CA GLY A 19 10.97 9.01 -4.68
C GLY A 19 12.05 8.19 -3.99
N ASN A 20 11.71 6.97 -3.55
CA ASN A 20 12.63 6.07 -2.90
C ASN A 20 13.08 4.95 -3.87
N PRO A 21 14.27 5.04 -4.44
CA PRO A 21 14.73 4.11 -5.46
C PRO A 21 15.33 2.80 -4.91
N LEU A 22 15.16 2.49 -3.62
CA LEU A 22 15.82 1.38 -2.96
C LEU A 22 14.97 0.10 -2.95
N SER A 23 15.42 -0.91 -3.68
CA SER A 23 15.07 -2.31 -3.45
C SER A 23 16.23 -3.11 -2.81
N ASP A 24 17.31 -2.45 -2.44
CA ASP A 24 18.49 -3.07 -1.82
C ASP A 24 18.71 -2.50 -0.41
N PRO A 25 18.42 -3.29 0.66
CA PRO A 25 18.57 -2.81 2.03
C PRO A 25 20.03 -2.70 2.50
N PHE A 26 20.99 -3.21 1.74
CA PHE A 26 22.41 -3.28 2.12
C PHE A 26 23.29 -2.29 1.36
N GLY A 27 22.80 -1.76 0.25
CA GLY A 27 23.52 -0.83 -0.59
C GLY A 27 23.01 0.59 -0.52
N GLY A 28 23.78 1.53 -1.03
CA GLY A 28 23.30 2.86 -1.38
C GLY A 28 22.36 2.80 -2.59
N SER A 29 21.41 3.73 -2.67
CA SER A 29 20.59 3.85 -3.86
C SER A 29 21.43 4.09 -5.11
N VAL A 30 21.09 3.40 -6.21
CA VAL A 30 21.73 3.62 -7.53
C VAL A 30 21.22 4.89 -8.20
N LEU A 31 20.08 5.41 -7.75
CA LEU A 31 19.55 6.70 -8.19
C LEU A 31 19.62 7.72 -7.07
N ASP A 32 19.82 8.99 -7.43
CA ASP A 32 19.83 10.08 -6.47
C ASP A 32 18.44 10.31 -5.88
N LYS A 33 18.40 10.78 -4.64
CA LYS A 33 17.17 11.24 -4.03
C LYS A 33 16.70 12.52 -4.72
N ILE A 34 15.44 12.57 -5.12
CA ILE A 34 14.80 13.75 -5.70
C ILE A 34 13.82 14.40 -4.72
N SER A 35 13.46 15.65 -4.94
CA SER A 35 12.48 16.36 -4.10
C SER A 35 11.07 15.84 -4.31
N SER A 36 10.21 16.01 -3.31
CA SER A 36 8.78 15.66 -3.43
C SER A 36 8.07 16.41 -4.55
N ILE A 37 8.52 17.65 -4.86
CA ILE A 37 8.02 18.44 -6.00
C ILE A 37 8.39 17.75 -7.32
N GLU A 38 9.61 17.25 -7.46
CA GLU A 38 10.02 16.49 -8.67
C GLU A 38 9.25 15.17 -8.80
N VAL A 39 9.02 14.47 -7.70
CA VAL A 39 8.13 13.29 -7.68
C VAL A 39 6.74 13.66 -8.17
N ALA A 40 6.14 14.74 -7.67
CA ALA A 40 4.83 15.23 -8.11
C ALA A 40 4.80 15.51 -9.63
N LYS A 41 5.87 16.10 -10.19
CA LYS A 41 5.99 16.35 -11.65
C LYS A 41 6.07 15.05 -12.45
N ILE A 42 6.77 14.03 -11.97
CA ILE A 42 6.82 12.70 -12.61
C ILE A 42 5.44 12.04 -12.58
N LEU A 43 4.73 12.10 -11.45
CA LEU A 43 3.38 11.58 -11.34
C LEU A 43 2.41 12.33 -12.26
N ALA A 44 2.52 13.65 -12.37
CA ALA A 44 1.73 14.45 -13.31
C ALA A 44 1.98 14.05 -14.78
N TRP A 45 3.24 13.81 -15.15
CA TRP A 45 3.57 13.23 -16.44
C TRP A 45 2.90 11.87 -16.64
N ALA A 46 2.97 10.95 -15.65
CA ALA A 46 2.38 9.62 -15.74
C ALA A 46 0.84 9.68 -15.92
N ALA A 47 0.18 10.63 -15.26
CA ALA A 47 -1.25 10.87 -15.46
C ALA A 47 -1.55 11.42 -16.86
N GLY A 48 -0.73 12.33 -17.37
CA GLY A 48 -0.83 12.87 -18.74
C GLY A 48 -0.69 11.79 -19.82
N GLU A 49 0.14 10.76 -19.57
CA GLU A 49 0.27 9.56 -20.42
C GLU A 49 -0.87 8.54 -20.20
N GLY A 50 -1.84 8.81 -19.33
CA GLY A 50 -2.92 7.89 -19.00
C GLY A 50 -2.48 6.62 -18.28
N LEU A 51 -1.35 6.65 -17.57
CA LEU A 51 -0.82 5.51 -16.83
C LEU A 51 -1.45 5.34 -15.45
N ILE A 52 -1.75 6.45 -14.77
CA ILE A 52 -2.29 6.47 -13.41
C ILE A 52 -3.42 7.49 -13.27
N GLU A 53 -4.29 7.32 -12.27
CA GLU A 53 -5.36 8.25 -11.91
C GLU A 53 -5.23 8.77 -10.47
N ALA A 54 -4.38 8.15 -9.66
CA ALA A 54 -4.25 8.47 -8.25
C ALA A 54 -2.79 8.36 -7.76
N THR A 55 -2.57 8.91 -6.57
CA THR A 55 -1.32 8.80 -5.80
C THR A 55 -1.60 8.71 -4.32
N SER A 56 -0.57 8.37 -3.56
CA SER A 56 -0.55 8.29 -2.09
C SER A 56 0.83 8.69 -1.56
N ALA A 57 0.92 8.98 -0.27
CA ALA A 57 2.20 9.28 0.35
C ALA A 57 2.22 8.96 1.85
N HIS A 58 3.40 8.68 2.39
CA HIS A 58 3.66 9.00 3.78
C HIS A 58 3.83 10.51 3.95
N ASP A 59 3.55 11.01 5.13
CA ASP A 59 3.74 12.44 5.40
C ASP A 59 5.21 12.88 5.19
N ASP A 60 6.17 12.01 5.54
CA ASP A 60 7.62 12.28 5.36
C ASP A 60 8.09 12.17 3.89
N ASP A 61 7.33 11.56 2.99
CA ASP A 61 7.61 11.57 1.54
C ASP A 61 7.34 12.95 0.92
N LEU A 62 6.43 13.70 1.52
CA LEU A 62 6.01 15.02 1.05
C LEU A 62 6.85 16.14 1.66
N VAL A 63 6.91 16.13 2.99
CA VAL A 63 7.56 17.18 3.79
C VAL A 63 8.19 16.62 5.05
N PRO A 64 9.40 17.05 5.43
CA PRO A 64 10.05 16.55 6.63
C PRO A 64 9.23 16.89 7.88
N TRP A 65 9.39 16.08 8.91
CA TRP A 65 8.77 16.31 10.22
C TRP A 65 9.84 16.55 11.30
N ASP A 66 9.61 17.58 12.10
CA ASP A 66 10.44 17.90 13.28
C ASP A 66 9.64 17.68 14.56
N PRO A 67 10.07 16.74 15.45
CA PRO A 67 9.41 16.54 16.73
C PRO A 67 9.43 17.76 17.65
N ALA A 68 10.35 18.72 17.44
CA ALA A 68 10.39 19.99 18.18
C ALA A 68 9.34 20.99 17.69
N ASN A 69 8.85 20.84 16.47
CA ASN A 69 7.79 21.66 15.87
C ASN A 69 6.77 20.77 15.13
N PRO A 70 6.01 19.94 15.87
CA PRO A 70 5.18 18.87 15.29
C PRO A 70 3.98 19.37 14.47
N ASP A 71 3.60 20.64 14.61
CA ASP A 71 2.44 21.29 14.00
C ASP A 71 2.84 22.37 12.98
N ASP A 72 3.98 22.23 12.31
CA ASP A 72 4.52 23.17 11.33
C ASP A 72 3.61 23.39 10.10
N ASP A 73 2.74 22.44 9.81
CA ASP A 73 1.72 22.52 8.76
C ASP A 73 0.63 23.55 9.03
N LEU A 74 0.48 24.00 10.27
CA LEU A 74 -0.51 25.03 10.65
C LEU A 74 -0.02 26.46 10.38
N ASP A 75 1.29 26.67 10.19
CA ASP A 75 1.82 27.97 9.77
C ASP A 75 1.81 28.06 8.22
N PRO A 76 0.98 28.93 7.63
CA PRO A 76 0.92 29.09 6.17
C PRO A 76 2.22 29.63 5.55
N ASN A 77 3.11 30.19 6.37
CA ASN A 77 4.41 30.70 5.92
C ASN A 77 5.54 29.69 6.09
N SER A 78 5.28 28.53 6.71
CA SER A 78 6.27 27.48 6.86
C SER A 78 6.73 26.95 5.50
N GLU A 79 7.92 26.36 5.46
CA GLU A 79 8.41 25.67 4.26
C GLU A 79 7.53 24.46 3.93
N THR A 80 7.06 23.73 4.95
CA THR A 80 6.08 22.66 4.83
C THR A 80 4.85 23.10 4.06
N SER A 81 4.20 24.19 4.47
CA SER A 81 2.99 24.68 3.81
C SER A 81 3.24 25.09 2.36
N LYS A 82 4.37 25.73 2.06
CA LYS A 82 4.74 26.14 0.69
C LYS A 82 4.93 24.91 -0.22
N ILE A 83 5.65 23.89 0.23
CA ILE A 83 5.87 22.66 -0.53
C ILE A 83 4.52 21.96 -0.79
N LEU A 84 3.67 21.85 0.22
CA LEU A 84 2.35 21.20 0.08
C LEU A 84 1.45 21.95 -0.92
N VAL A 85 1.46 23.27 -0.93
CA VAL A 85 0.73 24.09 -1.90
C VAL A 85 1.22 23.82 -3.32
N GLU A 86 2.53 23.76 -3.54
CA GLU A 86 3.11 23.46 -4.85
C GLU A 86 2.75 22.05 -5.31
N ILE A 87 2.92 21.03 -4.45
CA ILE A 87 2.55 19.66 -4.76
C ILE A 87 1.07 19.57 -5.13
N LYS A 88 0.18 20.18 -4.33
CA LYS A 88 -1.25 20.18 -4.61
C LYS A 88 -1.57 20.81 -5.95
N SER A 89 -0.94 21.93 -6.26
CA SER A 89 -1.13 22.63 -7.55
C SER A 89 -0.75 21.73 -8.74
N ILE A 90 0.36 20.99 -8.63
CA ILE A 90 0.82 20.06 -9.67
C ILE A 90 -0.16 18.90 -9.83
N LEU A 91 -0.58 18.27 -8.72
CA LEU A 91 -1.47 17.10 -8.75
C LEU A 91 -2.88 17.48 -9.25
N ASP A 92 -3.44 18.60 -8.79
CA ASP A 92 -4.74 19.10 -9.22
C ASP A 92 -4.72 19.47 -10.72
N GLY A 93 -3.64 20.11 -11.19
CA GLY A 93 -3.43 20.46 -12.59
C GLY A 93 -3.38 19.24 -13.51
N ALA A 94 -2.92 18.09 -13.01
CA ALA A 94 -2.88 16.82 -13.71
C ALA A 94 -4.14 15.96 -13.49
N GLY A 95 -5.10 16.39 -12.68
CA GLY A 95 -6.31 15.64 -12.34
C GLY A 95 -6.11 14.41 -11.47
N ILE A 96 -4.96 14.29 -10.80
CA ILE A 96 -4.61 13.17 -9.94
C ILE A 96 -5.40 13.25 -8.63
N LYS A 97 -6.02 12.13 -8.23
CA LYS A 97 -6.69 11.99 -6.94
C LYS A 97 -5.71 11.48 -5.87
N PHE A 98 -5.84 12.00 -4.66
CA PHE A 98 -5.07 11.46 -3.54
C PHE A 98 -5.84 10.28 -2.92
N ASN A 99 -5.25 9.08 -2.93
CA ASN A 99 -5.92 7.88 -2.41
C ASN A 99 -5.77 7.78 -0.90
N THR A 100 -4.56 7.65 -0.39
CA THR A 100 -4.33 7.51 1.05
C THR A 100 -3.17 8.34 1.56
N MET A 101 -3.30 8.75 2.82
CA MET A 101 -2.19 9.30 3.62
C MET A 101 -1.81 8.30 4.70
N THR A 102 -0.51 8.04 4.82
CA THR A 102 0.07 7.17 5.84
C THR A 102 0.99 7.97 6.76
N CYS A 103 0.89 7.78 8.07
CA CYS A 103 1.79 8.42 9.01
C CYS A 103 3.10 7.64 9.11
N SER A 104 4.23 8.26 8.78
CA SER A 104 5.55 7.65 8.93
C SER A 104 5.99 7.59 10.40
N LEU A 105 5.63 6.51 11.08
CA LEU A 105 6.09 6.23 12.46
C LEU A 105 7.33 5.31 12.50
N HIS A 106 8.03 5.15 11.37
CA HIS A 106 9.20 4.29 11.24
C HIS A 106 10.50 5.06 10.96
N GLY A 107 10.42 6.19 10.26
CA GLY A 107 11.59 6.92 9.78
C GLY A 107 12.37 7.63 10.87
N ASN A 108 11.72 8.17 11.88
CA ASN A 108 12.39 8.86 12.96
C ASN A 108 12.79 7.91 14.11
N LYS A 109 14.06 7.98 14.52
CA LYS A 109 14.65 7.13 15.58
C LYS A 109 13.94 7.21 16.94
N ILE A 110 13.16 8.26 17.20
CA ILE A 110 12.41 8.39 18.46
C ILE A 110 11.33 7.32 18.56
N PHE A 111 10.80 6.82 17.45
CA PHE A 111 9.80 5.75 17.38
C PHE A 111 10.41 4.35 17.24
N ARG A 112 11.71 4.16 17.53
CA ARG A 112 12.38 2.86 17.39
C ARG A 112 11.68 1.71 18.15
N ASP A 113 11.01 2.03 19.25
CA ASP A 113 10.30 1.06 20.11
C ASP A 113 8.77 1.08 19.89
N GLY A 114 8.33 1.61 18.75
CA GLY A 114 6.93 1.77 18.38
C GLY A 114 6.46 3.21 18.35
N GLY A 115 5.34 3.44 17.68
CA GLY A 115 4.64 4.71 17.63
C GLY A 115 3.43 4.71 18.57
N LEU A 116 2.30 4.20 18.08
CA LEU A 116 1.04 4.16 18.85
C LEU A 116 1.06 3.11 19.98
N CYS A 117 1.93 2.10 19.89
CA CYS A 117 2.14 1.08 20.91
C CYS A 117 3.41 1.33 21.75
N ASN A 118 4.04 2.48 21.65
CA ASN A 118 5.28 2.75 22.39
C ASN A 118 5.07 2.58 23.90
N PRO A 119 5.99 1.91 24.63
CA PRO A 119 5.86 1.79 26.09
C PRO A 119 5.90 3.14 26.81
N ASP A 120 6.57 4.15 26.27
CA ASP A 120 6.59 5.50 26.80
C ASP A 120 5.31 6.27 26.42
N PRO A 121 4.48 6.71 27.41
CA PRO A 121 3.26 7.44 27.13
C PRO A 121 3.47 8.80 26.45
N GLU A 122 4.61 9.46 26.68
CA GLU A 122 4.91 10.73 26.02
C GLU A 122 5.22 10.53 24.54
N LEU A 123 5.88 9.43 24.16
CA LEU A 123 6.11 9.08 22.78
C LEU A 123 4.81 8.64 22.07
N ARG A 124 3.87 7.96 22.77
CA ARG A 124 2.53 7.71 22.20
C ARG A 124 1.77 9.00 21.92
N LYS A 125 1.82 9.98 22.83
CA LYS A 125 1.21 11.31 22.62
C LYS A 125 1.84 12.03 21.41
N LEU A 126 3.15 11.96 21.30
CA LEU A 126 3.87 12.57 20.17
C LEU A 126 3.53 11.88 18.84
N ALA A 127 3.41 10.55 18.86
CA ALA A 127 2.94 9.78 17.69
C ALA A 127 1.51 10.19 17.29
N ALA A 128 0.60 10.35 18.26
CA ALA A 128 -0.76 10.83 18.00
C ALA A 128 -0.76 12.23 17.37
N LYS A 129 0.07 13.16 17.84
CA LYS A 129 0.24 14.48 17.20
C LYS A 129 0.74 14.39 15.76
N LYS A 130 1.71 13.51 15.48
CA LYS A 130 2.18 13.30 14.11
C LYS A 130 1.07 12.72 13.23
N VAL A 131 0.24 11.82 13.76
CA VAL A 131 -0.96 11.32 13.07
C VAL A 131 -1.94 12.45 12.78
N GLU A 132 -2.21 13.34 13.73
CA GLU A 132 -3.08 14.51 13.52
C GLU A 132 -2.55 15.42 12.38
N ARG A 133 -1.22 15.69 12.36
CA ARG A 133 -0.57 16.42 11.25
C ARG A 133 -0.78 15.71 9.92
N THR A 134 -0.55 14.40 9.87
CA THR A 134 -0.76 13.59 8.68
C THR A 134 -2.21 13.69 8.18
N LEU A 135 -3.18 13.62 9.09
CA LEU A 135 -4.60 13.78 8.75
C LEU A 135 -4.92 15.17 8.20
N ARG A 136 -4.34 16.25 8.75
CA ARG A 136 -4.50 17.61 8.22
C ARG A 136 -3.89 17.75 6.82
N ILE A 137 -2.70 17.21 6.58
CA ILE A 137 -2.06 17.19 5.26
C ILE A 137 -2.94 16.41 4.26
N GLY A 138 -3.45 15.23 4.66
CA GLY A 138 -4.34 14.44 3.82
C GLY A 138 -5.67 15.15 3.52
N LYS A 139 -6.24 15.87 4.50
CA LYS A 139 -7.41 16.74 4.27
C LYS A 139 -7.09 17.81 3.22
N PHE A 140 -5.95 18.48 3.34
CA PHE A 140 -5.52 19.51 2.40
C PHE A 140 -5.34 18.96 0.98
N LEU A 141 -4.74 17.78 0.83
CA LEU A 141 -4.52 17.12 -0.46
C LEU A 141 -5.77 16.41 -1.00
N GLY A 142 -6.81 16.22 -0.17
CA GLY A 142 -8.05 15.55 -0.55
C GLY A 142 -7.97 14.03 -0.54
N ALA A 143 -7.19 13.45 0.38
CA ALA A 143 -7.05 12.01 0.53
C ALA A 143 -8.39 11.32 0.83
N ASP A 144 -8.68 10.23 0.12
CA ASP A 144 -9.88 9.41 0.32
C ASP A 144 -9.78 8.54 1.58
N TYR A 145 -8.56 8.10 1.97
CA TYR A 145 -8.30 7.20 3.10
C TYR A 145 -7.15 7.69 3.97
N TYR A 146 -7.13 7.21 5.22
CA TYR A 146 -5.98 7.20 6.08
C TYR A 146 -5.51 5.76 6.27
N THR A 147 -4.22 5.48 6.12
CA THR A 147 -3.65 4.15 6.35
C THR A 147 -2.81 4.15 7.62
N TYR A 148 -3.09 3.21 8.50
CA TYR A 148 -2.19 2.78 9.54
C TYR A 148 -1.37 1.60 9.04
N TRP A 149 -0.16 1.87 8.57
CA TRP A 149 0.87 0.87 8.41
C TRP A 149 1.52 0.59 9.77
N VAL A 150 1.72 -0.68 10.08
CA VAL A 150 2.13 -1.09 11.45
C VAL A 150 3.52 -0.58 11.87
N ALA A 151 4.32 -0.05 10.93
CA ALA A 151 5.56 0.68 11.17
C ALA A 151 6.54 -0.06 12.10
N ARG A 152 6.73 0.45 13.33
CA ARG A 152 7.56 -0.16 14.38
C ARG A 152 6.75 -0.66 15.57
N ASP A 153 5.42 -0.73 15.44
CA ASP A 153 4.54 -1.26 16.47
C ASP A 153 4.62 -2.80 16.51
N GLY A 154 5.62 -3.30 17.20
CA GLY A 154 6.01 -4.71 17.26
C GLY A 154 7.03 -4.97 18.35
N PHE A 155 7.71 -6.11 18.30
CA PHE A 155 8.66 -6.55 19.30
C PHE A 155 9.71 -7.53 18.75
N GLU A 156 10.85 -7.66 19.47
CA GLU A 156 11.86 -8.70 19.26
C GLU A 156 11.84 -9.71 20.41
N VAL A 157 11.63 -9.23 21.65
CA VAL A 157 11.71 -10.06 22.86
C VAL A 157 10.36 -10.07 23.56
N PRO A 158 9.60 -11.18 23.48
CA PRO A 158 8.26 -11.25 24.10
C PRO A 158 8.25 -10.97 25.60
N ALA A 159 9.32 -11.34 26.32
CA ALA A 159 9.39 -11.20 27.78
C ALA A 159 9.38 -9.76 28.29
N ILE A 160 9.72 -8.76 27.43
CA ILE A 160 9.72 -7.35 27.82
C ILE A 160 8.53 -6.57 27.25
N THR A 161 7.64 -7.23 26.51
CA THR A 161 6.44 -6.62 25.94
C THR A 161 5.34 -6.52 26.99
N LYS A 162 4.66 -5.39 27.06
CA LYS A 162 3.51 -5.14 27.93
C LYS A 162 2.23 -5.74 27.34
N TRP A 163 2.09 -7.06 27.37
CA TRP A 163 1.00 -7.81 26.74
C TRP A 163 -0.39 -7.48 27.29
N ASP A 164 -0.48 -7.07 28.52
CA ASP A 164 -1.71 -6.64 29.19
C ASP A 164 -2.21 -5.27 28.72
N GLU A 165 -1.33 -4.45 28.14
CA GLU A 165 -1.64 -3.06 27.78
C GLU A 165 -1.51 -2.76 26.26
N VAL A 166 -0.61 -3.43 25.55
CA VAL A 166 -0.20 -3.04 24.18
C VAL A 166 -1.35 -2.95 23.18
N TYR A 167 -2.27 -3.90 23.19
CA TYR A 167 -3.44 -3.87 22.31
C TYR A 167 -4.48 -2.82 22.73
N THR A 168 -4.46 -2.38 23.99
CA THR A 168 -5.27 -1.25 24.45
C THR A 168 -4.68 0.06 23.93
N TRP A 169 -3.36 0.25 24.05
CA TRP A 169 -2.69 1.43 23.50
C TRP A 169 -2.89 1.56 21.98
N LEU A 170 -2.79 0.44 21.26
CA LEU A 170 -3.05 0.42 19.82
C LEU A 170 -4.50 0.81 19.49
N ALA A 171 -5.45 0.25 20.24
CA ALA A 171 -6.87 0.59 20.06
C ALA A 171 -7.15 2.07 20.37
N ASP A 172 -6.55 2.61 21.42
CA ASP A 172 -6.69 4.02 21.77
C ASP A 172 -6.12 4.92 20.67
N GLY A 173 -4.92 4.58 20.12
CA GLY A 173 -4.31 5.31 19.03
C GLY A 173 -5.16 5.28 17.74
N LEU A 174 -5.70 4.13 17.36
CA LEU A 174 -6.53 4.02 16.16
C LEU A 174 -7.94 4.63 16.36
N ASN A 175 -8.51 4.55 17.56
CA ASN A 175 -9.75 5.26 17.88
C ASN A 175 -9.54 6.78 17.86
N HIS A 176 -8.36 7.27 18.29
CA HIS A 176 -8.01 8.69 18.20
C HIS A 176 -8.03 9.21 16.76
N VAL A 177 -7.59 8.40 15.77
CA VAL A 177 -7.70 8.76 14.34
C VAL A 177 -9.14 9.12 13.97
N THR A 178 -10.09 8.26 14.30
CA THR A 178 -11.51 8.49 13.95
C THR A 178 -12.13 9.62 14.75
N ASP A 179 -11.80 9.71 16.03
CA ASP A 179 -12.29 10.77 16.91
C ASP A 179 -11.78 12.15 16.41
N TYR A 180 -10.51 12.25 15.96
CA TYR A 180 -9.93 13.48 15.41
C TYR A 180 -10.55 13.85 14.05
N ILE A 181 -10.70 12.90 13.13
CA ILE A 181 -11.35 13.12 11.83
C ILE A 181 -12.73 13.74 12.01
N GLU A 182 -13.52 13.22 12.95
CA GLU A 182 -14.87 13.75 13.24
C GLU A 182 -14.83 15.12 13.91
N ALA A 183 -14.00 15.28 14.94
CA ALA A 183 -13.88 16.54 15.66
C ALA A 183 -13.45 17.69 14.73
N GLN A 184 -12.65 17.40 13.71
CA GLN A 184 -12.18 18.37 12.72
C GLN A 184 -13.07 18.47 11.47
N GLY A 185 -14.17 17.75 11.40
CA GLY A 185 -15.09 17.75 10.25
C GLY A 185 -14.41 17.39 8.93
N MET A 186 -13.52 16.40 8.95
CA MET A 186 -12.75 15.99 7.77
C MET A 186 -13.58 15.05 6.88
N THR A 187 -14.47 15.61 6.05
CA THR A 187 -15.43 14.86 5.22
C THR A 187 -14.81 14.23 3.97
N ASN A 188 -13.56 14.52 3.66
CA ASN A 188 -12.83 13.88 2.54
C ASN A 188 -12.54 12.41 2.82
N TYR A 189 -12.29 12.03 4.08
CA TYR A 189 -11.97 10.65 4.42
C TYR A 189 -13.21 9.75 4.34
N LYS A 190 -13.19 8.81 3.40
CA LYS A 190 -14.23 7.77 3.20
C LYS A 190 -14.03 6.57 4.12
N GLY A 191 -12.88 6.47 4.76
CA GLY A 191 -12.51 5.41 5.67
C GLY A 191 -11.05 5.49 6.10
N ALA A 192 -10.67 4.52 6.92
CA ALA A 192 -9.29 4.26 7.27
C ALA A 192 -8.95 2.78 7.06
N THR A 193 -7.69 2.47 6.91
CA THR A 193 -7.23 1.09 6.72
C THR A 193 -6.11 0.73 7.68
N VAL A 194 -6.01 -0.55 7.98
CA VAL A 194 -4.83 -1.18 8.56
C VAL A 194 -4.10 -1.89 7.43
N GLU A 195 -2.81 -1.65 7.34
CA GLU A 195 -1.90 -2.38 6.49
C GLU A 195 -1.08 -3.33 7.35
N PRO A 196 -1.39 -4.63 7.34
CA PRO A 196 -0.73 -5.60 8.19
C PRO A 196 0.62 -6.02 7.61
N LYS A 197 1.57 -6.32 8.50
CA LYS A 197 2.89 -6.86 8.15
C LYS A 197 3.36 -7.84 9.23
N PRO A 198 3.90 -9.03 8.89
CA PRO A 198 4.26 -10.03 9.89
C PRO A 198 5.52 -9.66 10.67
N ASN A 199 6.49 -9.06 10.03
CA ASN A 199 7.76 -8.64 10.61
C ASN A 199 8.35 -7.46 9.81
N GLU A 200 9.53 -6.99 10.19
CA GLU A 200 10.21 -5.82 9.64
C GLU A 200 9.40 -4.51 9.72
N PRO A 201 10.06 -3.46 10.25
CA PRO A 201 11.46 -3.42 10.73
C PRO A 201 11.67 -4.01 12.13
N ARG A 202 10.62 -4.51 12.79
CA ARG A 202 10.72 -5.25 14.04
C ARG A 202 10.74 -6.76 13.77
N GLY A 203 11.17 -7.55 14.73
CA GLY A 203 11.20 -9.00 14.63
C GLY A 203 9.82 -9.62 14.42
N GLN A 204 8.79 -9.05 15.07
CA GLN A 204 7.37 -9.38 14.84
C GLN A 204 6.50 -8.14 15.06
N MET A 205 5.39 -8.05 14.33
CA MET A 205 4.45 -6.94 14.41
C MET A 205 3.16 -7.35 15.12
N PHE A 206 2.45 -6.38 15.76
CA PHE A 206 1.24 -6.68 16.53
C PHE A 206 0.03 -7.04 15.67
N LEU A 207 -0.02 -6.59 14.43
CA LEU A 207 -1.06 -6.97 13.46
C LEU A 207 -0.43 -7.64 12.24
N PRO A 208 0.01 -8.91 12.36
CA PRO A 208 0.89 -9.53 11.38
C PRO A 208 0.20 -9.95 10.07
N THR A 209 -1.14 -10.07 10.04
CA THR A 209 -1.88 -10.51 8.86
C THR A 209 -3.24 -9.81 8.76
N SER A 210 -3.85 -9.87 7.58
CA SER A 210 -5.20 -9.35 7.35
C SER A 210 -6.24 -9.93 8.30
N GLY A 211 -6.11 -11.21 8.66
CA GLY A 211 -7.02 -11.85 9.64
C GLY A 211 -6.90 -11.23 11.03
N HIS A 212 -5.68 -10.95 11.49
CA HIS A 212 -5.45 -10.25 12.77
C HIS A 212 -6.00 -8.81 12.72
N ALA A 213 -5.79 -8.09 11.60
CA ALA A 213 -6.32 -6.73 11.43
C ALA A 213 -7.86 -6.72 11.49
N VAL A 214 -8.53 -7.63 10.79
CA VAL A 214 -10.00 -7.73 10.82
C VAL A 214 -10.52 -8.07 12.23
N GLY A 215 -9.89 -9.03 12.91
CA GLY A 215 -10.23 -9.38 14.29
C GLY A 215 -10.06 -8.21 15.24
N PHE A 216 -8.98 -7.44 15.09
CA PHE A 216 -8.71 -6.24 15.88
C PHE A 216 -9.72 -5.13 15.60
N ILE A 217 -10.03 -4.86 14.33
CA ILE A 217 -11.01 -3.84 13.91
C ILE A 217 -12.37 -4.10 14.57
N TYR A 218 -12.90 -5.34 14.46
CA TYR A 218 -14.20 -5.65 15.05
C TYR A 218 -14.17 -5.77 16.57
N GLY A 219 -13.06 -6.26 17.14
CA GLY A 219 -12.97 -6.52 18.57
C GLY A 219 -12.58 -5.33 19.43
N LYS A 220 -11.95 -4.30 18.86
CA LYS A 220 -11.33 -3.22 19.62
C LYS A 220 -11.67 -1.80 19.16
N LEU A 221 -12.05 -1.59 17.90
CA LEU A 221 -12.29 -0.24 17.40
C LEU A 221 -13.75 0.19 17.57
N LYS A 222 -13.96 1.44 17.96
CA LYS A 222 -15.30 2.04 18.18
C LYS A 222 -16.13 2.12 16.90
N LYS A 223 -15.48 2.27 15.74
CA LYS A 223 -16.09 2.47 14.42
C LYS A 223 -15.60 1.44 13.42
N PRO A 224 -15.90 0.16 13.62
CA PRO A 224 -15.36 -0.90 12.77
C PRO A 224 -15.74 -0.76 11.29
N ASP A 225 -16.88 -0.11 10.95
CA ASP A 225 -17.31 0.06 9.57
C ASP A 225 -16.52 1.14 8.82
N PHE A 226 -15.95 2.11 9.54
CA PHE A 226 -15.06 3.11 8.96
C PHE A 226 -13.70 2.48 8.60
N TRP A 227 -13.24 1.49 9.37
CA TRP A 227 -11.99 0.79 9.18
C TRP A 227 -12.12 -0.38 8.22
N GLY A 228 -11.07 -0.60 7.44
CA GLY A 228 -10.87 -1.79 6.61
C GLY A 228 -9.40 -2.18 6.57
N VAL A 229 -9.04 -2.91 5.53
CA VAL A 229 -7.67 -3.39 5.29
C VAL A 229 -7.26 -3.01 3.87
N ASN A 230 -6.03 -2.56 3.70
CA ASN A 230 -5.33 -2.50 2.42
C ASN A 230 -4.19 -3.53 2.48
N PRO A 231 -4.46 -4.76 2.11
CA PRO A 231 -3.46 -5.82 2.21
C PRO A 231 -2.42 -5.68 1.10
N GLU A 232 -1.18 -5.97 1.44
CA GLU A 232 -0.08 -6.14 0.51
C GLU A 232 0.09 -7.63 0.23
N LEU A 233 -0.74 -8.13 -0.67
CA LEU A 233 -1.08 -9.55 -0.77
C LEU A 233 0.06 -10.44 -1.27
N LEU A 234 0.78 -9.95 -2.26
CA LEU A 234 1.89 -10.69 -2.88
C LEU A 234 3.23 -10.37 -2.21
N GLN A 235 3.20 -9.59 -1.14
CA GLN A 235 4.35 -9.15 -0.35
C GLN A 235 4.14 -9.55 1.12
N HIS A 236 3.57 -8.70 1.97
CA HIS A 236 3.44 -8.95 3.41
C HIS A 236 2.70 -10.27 3.75
N GLU A 237 1.61 -10.58 3.06
CA GLU A 237 0.91 -11.86 3.29
C GLU A 237 1.77 -13.05 2.83
N SER A 238 2.60 -12.88 1.80
CA SER A 238 3.55 -13.91 1.34
C SER A 238 4.70 -14.14 2.31
N MET A 239 5.13 -13.12 3.07
CA MET A 239 6.09 -13.29 4.17
C MET A 239 5.54 -14.23 5.24
N ALA A 240 4.23 -14.20 5.50
CA ALA A 240 3.51 -15.09 6.40
C ALA A 240 3.04 -16.42 5.74
N LEU A 241 3.48 -16.72 4.51
CA LEU A 241 3.08 -17.90 3.73
C LEU A 241 1.57 -17.99 3.45
N LEU A 242 0.85 -16.89 3.49
CA LEU A 242 -0.57 -16.87 3.19
C LEU A 242 -0.82 -16.80 1.68
N ASN A 243 -1.99 -17.30 1.28
CA ASN A 243 -2.41 -17.33 -0.12
C ASN A 243 -3.24 -16.07 -0.42
N SER A 244 -2.82 -15.30 -1.42
CA SER A 244 -3.45 -14.05 -1.81
C SER A 244 -4.93 -14.21 -2.21
N VAL A 245 -5.29 -15.32 -2.87
CA VAL A 245 -6.69 -15.61 -3.27
C VAL A 245 -7.58 -15.81 -2.05
N MET A 246 -7.10 -16.54 -1.04
CA MET A 246 -7.82 -16.71 0.23
C MET A 246 -8.02 -15.36 0.93
N THR A 247 -6.98 -14.56 1.01
CA THR A 247 -7.02 -13.27 1.74
C THR A 247 -7.99 -12.30 1.07
N VAL A 248 -7.95 -12.11 -0.26
CA VAL A 248 -8.91 -11.20 -0.94
C VAL A 248 -10.35 -11.70 -0.80
N SER A 249 -10.56 -13.02 -0.93
CA SER A 249 -11.90 -13.60 -0.78
C SER A 249 -12.46 -13.40 0.61
N TYR A 250 -11.63 -13.60 1.64
CA TYR A 250 -11.99 -13.36 3.03
C TYR A 250 -12.32 -11.89 3.29
N LEU A 251 -11.45 -10.97 2.90
CA LEU A 251 -11.64 -9.54 3.11
C LEU A 251 -12.88 -9.01 2.37
N CYS A 252 -13.14 -9.49 1.14
CA CYS A 252 -14.35 -9.15 0.40
C CYS A 252 -15.61 -9.66 1.12
N SER A 253 -15.60 -10.91 1.62
CA SER A 253 -16.73 -11.49 2.35
C SER A 253 -17.07 -10.73 3.64
N MET A 254 -16.07 -10.08 4.24
CA MET A 254 -16.21 -9.25 5.44
C MET A 254 -16.47 -7.77 5.14
N ASN A 255 -16.53 -7.37 3.86
CA ASN A 255 -16.59 -5.97 3.42
C ASN A 255 -15.45 -5.10 3.99
N LYS A 256 -14.26 -5.68 4.09
CA LYS A 256 -13.07 -5.03 4.68
C LYS A 256 -11.96 -4.72 3.68
N LEU A 257 -12.04 -5.20 2.44
CA LEU A 257 -11.10 -4.82 1.40
C LEU A 257 -11.41 -3.41 0.88
N LYS A 258 -10.62 -2.41 1.27
CA LYS A 258 -10.83 -1.01 0.82
C LYS A 258 -10.11 -0.74 -0.50
N PHE A 259 -8.84 -1.07 -0.58
CA PHE A 259 -8.02 -1.03 -1.79
C PHE A 259 -6.87 -2.04 -1.65
N LEU A 260 -6.14 -2.29 -2.72
CA LEU A 260 -5.01 -3.24 -2.74
C LEU A 260 -3.70 -2.48 -2.81
N HIS A 261 -2.70 -2.92 -2.05
CA HIS A 261 -1.30 -2.71 -2.39
C HIS A 261 -0.82 -3.81 -3.33
N PHE A 262 -0.04 -3.43 -4.34
CA PHE A 262 0.32 -4.31 -5.45
C PHE A 262 1.79 -4.19 -5.83
N GLY A 263 2.51 -5.23 -5.59
CA GLY A 263 3.88 -5.47 -5.97
C GLY A 263 4.10 -6.97 -6.14
N CYS A 264 5.29 -7.45 -5.83
CA CYS A 264 5.62 -8.88 -5.86
C CYS A 264 6.68 -9.22 -4.82
N GLN A 265 6.78 -10.51 -4.48
CA GLN A 265 7.65 -11.00 -3.42
C GLN A 265 8.06 -12.45 -3.69
N ILE A 266 9.20 -12.84 -3.18
CA ILE A 266 9.55 -14.26 -3.01
C ILE A 266 9.00 -14.71 -1.66
N LYS A 267 8.19 -15.78 -1.63
CA LYS A 267 7.57 -16.29 -0.41
C LYS A 267 8.57 -16.56 0.70
N ALA A 268 8.15 -16.24 1.93
CA ALA A 268 8.92 -16.47 3.15
C ALA A 268 10.28 -15.76 3.22
N GLN A 269 10.53 -14.81 2.35
CA GLN A 269 11.71 -13.95 2.46
C GLN A 269 11.38 -12.65 3.19
N PHE A 270 12.43 -11.84 3.43
CA PHE A 270 12.29 -10.46 3.85
C PHE A 270 11.52 -9.65 2.81
N ASP A 271 11.05 -8.48 3.19
CA ASP A 271 10.32 -7.59 2.30
C ASP A 271 11.16 -7.19 1.09
N ASN A 272 10.78 -7.69 -0.07
CA ASN A 272 11.53 -7.45 -1.29
C ASN A 272 11.03 -6.23 -2.07
N ASP A 273 9.79 -5.81 -1.87
CA ASP A 273 9.12 -4.72 -2.60
C ASP A 273 9.36 -4.77 -4.12
N PHE A 274 9.30 -5.97 -4.69
CA PHE A 274 9.56 -6.16 -6.12
C PHE A 274 8.46 -5.54 -6.97
N PRO A 275 8.81 -5.03 -8.16
CA PRO A 275 7.82 -4.66 -9.16
C PRO A 275 6.85 -5.81 -9.48
N PRO A 276 5.64 -5.53 -9.94
CA PRO A 276 4.65 -6.57 -10.26
C PRO A 276 5.17 -7.62 -11.24
N LEU A 277 4.74 -8.86 -11.06
CA LEU A 277 5.07 -10.04 -11.88
C LEU A 277 6.53 -10.52 -11.80
N ILE A 278 7.34 -9.96 -10.94
CA ILE A 278 8.71 -10.44 -10.67
C ILE A 278 8.64 -11.59 -9.65
N GLY A 279 9.56 -12.53 -9.79
CA GLY A 279 9.64 -13.69 -8.91
C GLY A 279 8.87 -14.92 -9.41
N PRO A 280 9.14 -16.10 -8.84
CA PRO A 280 8.62 -17.38 -9.34
C PRO A 280 7.09 -17.48 -9.30
N GLU A 281 6.46 -16.84 -8.34
CA GLU A 281 5.01 -16.88 -8.11
C GLU A 281 4.27 -15.66 -8.70
N GLY A 282 5.03 -14.64 -9.13
CA GLY A 282 4.48 -13.32 -9.46
C GLY A 282 3.34 -13.36 -10.49
N LEU A 283 3.54 -13.97 -11.65
CA LEU A 283 2.50 -14.03 -12.67
C LEU A 283 1.33 -14.91 -12.25
N LYS A 284 1.59 -16.11 -11.75
CA LYS A 284 0.58 -17.13 -11.44
C LYS A 284 -0.34 -16.66 -10.31
N GLU A 285 0.20 -16.26 -9.18
CA GLU A 285 -0.60 -15.83 -8.03
C GLU A 285 -1.37 -14.55 -8.34
N THR A 286 -0.75 -13.58 -9.02
CA THR A 286 -1.41 -12.33 -9.43
C THR A 286 -2.61 -12.60 -10.34
N VAL A 287 -2.48 -13.47 -11.33
CA VAL A 287 -3.58 -13.82 -12.24
C VAL A 287 -4.73 -14.48 -11.48
N PHE A 288 -4.45 -15.41 -10.58
CA PHE A 288 -5.50 -16.08 -9.81
C PHE A 288 -6.16 -15.13 -8.79
N MET A 289 -5.41 -14.22 -8.18
CA MET A 289 -5.94 -13.20 -7.29
C MET A 289 -6.93 -12.27 -8.02
N PHE A 290 -6.53 -11.68 -9.15
CA PHE A 290 -7.42 -10.83 -9.94
C PHE A 290 -8.62 -11.59 -10.50
N ASN A 291 -8.44 -12.87 -10.86
CA ASN A 291 -9.57 -13.70 -11.29
C ASN A 291 -10.57 -13.93 -10.15
N ALA A 292 -10.11 -14.13 -8.90
CA ALA A 292 -11.00 -14.22 -7.74
C ALA A 292 -11.76 -12.92 -7.50
N LEU A 293 -11.07 -11.77 -7.55
CA LEU A 293 -11.68 -10.44 -7.41
C LEU A 293 -12.74 -10.18 -8.49
N GLN A 294 -12.47 -10.57 -9.75
CA GLN A 294 -13.43 -10.47 -10.83
C GLN A 294 -14.67 -11.34 -10.62
N GLN A 295 -14.49 -12.57 -10.11
CA GLN A 295 -15.60 -13.47 -9.77
C GLN A 295 -16.48 -12.95 -8.64
N ILE A 296 -15.86 -12.34 -7.63
CA ILE A 296 -16.55 -11.74 -6.48
C ILE A 296 -17.29 -10.45 -6.90
N GLY A 297 -16.89 -9.85 -8.03
CA GLY A 297 -17.42 -8.56 -8.49
C GLY A 297 -16.82 -7.36 -7.75
N TRP A 298 -15.68 -7.54 -7.10
CA TRP A 298 -14.98 -6.44 -6.45
C TRP A 298 -14.55 -5.39 -7.47
N LYS A 299 -14.70 -4.12 -7.09
CA LYS A 299 -14.22 -2.96 -7.85
C LYS A 299 -13.55 -1.99 -6.91
N GLY A 300 -12.28 -1.71 -7.13
CA GLY A 300 -11.53 -0.85 -6.22
C GLY A 300 -10.26 -0.28 -6.83
N ILE A 301 -9.51 0.40 -6.00
CA ILE A 301 -8.24 1.01 -6.35
C ILE A 301 -7.15 -0.06 -6.20
N VAL A 302 -6.26 -0.13 -7.18
CA VAL A 302 -4.98 -0.84 -7.07
C VAL A 302 -3.88 0.20 -6.95
N GLU A 303 -3.22 0.17 -5.83
CA GLU A 303 -2.09 1.02 -5.50
C GLU A 303 -0.81 0.21 -5.60
N PHE A 304 0.17 0.70 -6.35
CA PHE A 304 1.47 0.05 -6.41
C PHE A 304 2.18 0.24 -5.07
N ASP A 305 2.79 -0.84 -4.57
CA ASP A 305 3.70 -0.79 -3.44
C ASP A 305 4.91 -1.64 -3.79
N CYS A 306 5.86 -0.98 -4.39
CA CYS A 306 7.06 -1.64 -4.92
C CYS A 306 8.13 -0.62 -5.27
N HIS A 307 9.36 -1.10 -5.33
CA HIS A 307 10.51 -0.30 -5.73
C HIS A 307 11.14 -0.87 -7.01
N MET A 308 11.81 0.01 -7.78
CA MET A 308 12.54 -0.47 -8.95
C MET A 308 13.71 -1.39 -8.54
N LEU A 309 13.94 -2.43 -9.33
CA LEU A 309 15.09 -3.31 -9.16
C LEU A 309 16.33 -2.59 -9.65
N ARG A 310 17.18 -2.14 -8.74
CA ARG A 310 18.44 -1.43 -9.01
C ARG A 310 18.27 -0.24 -9.93
N ALA A 311 18.05 -0.47 -11.24
CA ALA A 311 17.71 0.53 -12.22
C ALA A 311 16.89 -0.08 -13.36
N GLU A 312 15.97 0.69 -13.91
CA GLU A 312 15.19 0.33 -15.10
C GLU A 312 15.44 1.38 -16.20
N GLY A 313 16.54 1.19 -16.95
CA GLY A 313 16.93 2.09 -18.03
C GLY A 313 18.37 2.58 -17.90
N ASP A 314 18.65 3.74 -18.50
CA ASP A 314 19.95 4.38 -18.46
C ASP A 314 20.13 5.14 -17.14
N LEU A 315 21.14 4.76 -16.35
CA LEU A 315 21.42 5.38 -15.06
C LEU A 315 21.78 6.88 -15.16
N ASP A 316 22.27 7.33 -16.32
CA ASP A 316 22.53 8.75 -16.56
C ASP A 316 21.22 9.55 -16.76
N ASP A 317 20.11 8.88 -17.15
CA ASP A 317 18.77 9.46 -17.18
C ASP A 317 17.92 8.98 -15.99
N GLN A 318 18.18 9.50 -14.82
CA GLN A 318 17.53 9.12 -13.58
C GLN A 318 16.01 9.39 -13.57
N ILE A 319 15.55 10.40 -14.29
CA ILE A 319 14.12 10.67 -14.47
C ILE A 319 13.51 9.65 -15.42
N GLY A 320 14.20 9.31 -16.51
CA GLY A 320 13.79 8.26 -17.45
C GLY A 320 13.66 6.90 -16.78
N CYS A 321 14.59 6.53 -15.90
CA CYS A 321 14.50 5.30 -15.10
C CYS A 321 13.19 5.23 -14.29
N ARG A 322 12.82 6.30 -13.58
CA ARG A 322 11.59 6.35 -12.79
C ARG A 322 10.34 6.27 -13.67
N LYS A 323 10.35 6.95 -14.81
CA LYS A 323 9.27 6.87 -15.80
C LYS A 323 9.12 5.46 -16.37
N GLN A 324 10.24 4.81 -16.70
CA GLN A 324 10.23 3.43 -17.21
C GLN A 324 9.71 2.43 -16.18
N PHE A 325 10.07 2.60 -14.90
CA PHE A 325 9.53 1.81 -13.79
C PHE A 325 7.99 1.93 -13.71
N ILE A 326 7.44 3.15 -13.79
CA ILE A 326 5.98 3.36 -13.80
C ILE A 326 5.33 2.66 -15.01
N ILE A 327 5.90 2.83 -16.22
CA ILE A 327 5.41 2.17 -17.44
C ILE A 327 5.36 0.65 -17.25
N ASN A 328 6.45 0.06 -16.75
CA ASN A 328 6.57 -1.39 -16.58
C ASN A 328 5.56 -1.91 -15.55
N SER A 329 5.41 -1.23 -14.42
CA SER A 329 4.47 -1.60 -13.37
C SER A 329 3.00 -1.58 -13.87
N VAL A 330 2.62 -0.54 -14.60
CA VAL A 330 1.26 -0.43 -15.17
C VAL A 330 1.02 -1.47 -16.27
N ARG A 331 2.02 -1.76 -17.09
CA ARG A 331 1.92 -2.83 -18.09
C ARG A 331 1.76 -4.21 -17.46
N ALA A 332 2.51 -4.48 -16.38
CA ALA A 332 2.40 -5.73 -15.64
C ALA A 332 0.99 -5.93 -15.06
N LEU A 333 0.40 -4.88 -14.45
CA LEU A 333 -0.98 -4.91 -13.99
C LEU A 333 -1.96 -5.20 -15.12
N SER A 334 -1.80 -4.55 -16.27
CA SER A 334 -2.66 -4.76 -17.46
C SER A 334 -2.59 -6.20 -17.95
N ILE A 335 -1.40 -6.79 -17.98
CA ILE A 335 -1.18 -8.21 -18.36
C ILE A 335 -1.93 -9.12 -17.39
N ALA A 336 -1.74 -8.93 -16.07
CA ALA A 336 -2.35 -9.77 -15.05
C ALA A 336 -3.88 -9.76 -15.13
N ILE A 337 -4.50 -8.58 -15.24
CA ILE A 337 -5.96 -8.42 -15.33
C ILE A 337 -6.51 -9.04 -16.60
N THR A 338 -5.81 -8.87 -17.74
CA THR A 338 -6.20 -9.45 -19.03
C THR A 338 -6.17 -10.97 -18.99
N LEU A 339 -5.13 -11.56 -18.43
CA LEU A 339 -5.02 -13.01 -18.26
C LEU A 339 -6.09 -13.54 -17.29
N ALA A 340 -6.32 -12.85 -16.20
CA ALA A 340 -7.35 -13.22 -15.22
C ALA A 340 -8.75 -13.30 -15.84
N ALA A 341 -9.09 -12.38 -16.75
CA ALA A 341 -10.38 -12.34 -17.43
C ALA A 341 -10.62 -13.52 -18.38
N ARG A 342 -9.57 -14.23 -18.80
CA ARG A 342 -9.67 -15.41 -19.66
C ARG A 342 -10.13 -16.68 -18.93
N ILE A 343 -9.98 -16.73 -17.60
CA ILE A 343 -10.33 -17.89 -16.78
C ILE A 343 -11.85 -17.87 -16.51
N LYS A 344 -12.60 -18.66 -17.27
CA LYS A 344 -14.07 -18.67 -17.22
C LYS A 344 -14.61 -19.50 -16.04
N PRO A 345 -15.63 -19.04 -15.31
CA PRO A 345 -16.20 -19.79 -14.17
C PRO A 345 -16.76 -21.17 -14.52
N ALA A 346 -17.43 -21.29 -15.68
CA ALA A 346 -18.02 -22.56 -16.10
C ALA A 346 -16.97 -23.65 -16.33
N GLY A 347 -15.83 -23.30 -16.91
CA GLY A 347 -14.72 -24.23 -17.11
C GLY A 347 -14.11 -24.69 -15.79
N LYS A 348 -14.08 -23.83 -14.77
CA LYS A 348 -13.55 -24.17 -13.44
C LYS A 348 -14.41 -25.21 -12.73
N VAL A 349 -15.73 -25.08 -12.77
CA VAL A 349 -16.65 -26.05 -12.14
C VAL A 349 -16.53 -27.40 -12.81
N ALA A 350 -16.51 -27.45 -14.14
CA ALA A 350 -16.33 -28.71 -14.89
C ALA A 350 -14.99 -29.37 -14.57
N SER A 351 -13.89 -28.59 -14.60
CA SER A 351 -12.55 -29.12 -14.31
C SER A 351 -12.40 -29.59 -12.88
N GLN A 352 -13.03 -28.91 -11.91
CA GLN A 352 -13.03 -29.36 -10.50
C GLN A 352 -13.76 -30.71 -10.32
N SER A 353 -14.92 -30.89 -10.96
CA SER A 353 -15.68 -32.12 -10.83
C SER A 353 -15.03 -33.30 -11.55
N THR A 354 -14.29 -33.08 -12.62
CA THR A 354 -13.62 -34.11 -13.40
C THR A 354 -12.16 -34.32 -13.04
N GLY A 355 -11.57 -33.39 -12.25
CA GLY A 355 -10.13 -33.39 -11.97
C GLY A 355 -9.27 -33.01 -13.19
N ASP A 356 -9.87 -32.41 -14.20
CA ASP A 356 -9.19 -31.99 -15.44
C ASP A 356 -8.30 -30.79 -15.23
N LEU A 357 -7.09 -31.02 -14.72
CA LEU A 357 -6.07 -29.99 -14.48
C LEU A 357 -5.52 -29.42 -15.80
N ASP A 358 -5.50 -30.19 -16.87
CA ASP A 358 -5.01 -29.75 -18.18
C ASP A 358 -5.90 -28.61 -18.72
N SER A 359 -7.23 -28.73 -18.61
CA SER A 359 -8.16 -27.68 -18.98
C SER A 359 -7.96 -26.40 -18.16
N ILE A 360 -7.67 -26.52 -16.85
CA ILE A 360 -7.36 -25.37 -16.00
C ILE A 360 -6.07 -24.70 -16.46
N MET A 361 -5.03 -25.48 -16.72
CA MET A 361 -3.75 -24.95 -17.19
C MET A 361 -3.87 -24.28 -18.56
N GLN A 362 -4.67 -24.83 -19.47
CA GLN A 362 -4.93 -24.22 -20.78
C GLN A 362 -5.69 -22.90 -20.68
N MET A 363 -6.63 -22.77 -19.74
CA MET A 363 -7.33 -21.50 -19.48
C MET A 363 -6.38 -20.38 -19.03
N CYS A 364 -5.29 -20.75 -18.36
CA CYS A 364 -4.28 -19.80 -17.88
C CYS A 364 -3.15 -19.57 -18.89
N ALA A 365 -3.06 -20.40 -19.95
CA ALA A 365 -2.05 -20.28 -20.96
C ALA A 365 -2.35 -19.17 -21.98
N LEU A 366 -1.31 -18.66 -22.61
CA LEU A 366 -1.44 -17.75 -23.74
C LEU A 366 -2.04 -18.52 -24.93
N ASP A 367 -2.95 -17.88 -25.69
CA ASP A 367 -3.76 -18.49 -26.78
C ASP A 367 -2.97 -19.22 -27.87
N ASN A 368 -1.66 -19.13 -27.91
CA ASN A 368 -0.83 -19.70 -28.97
C ASN A 368 0.06 -20.87 -28.52
N VAL A 369 -0.11 -21.36 -27.29
CA VAL A 369 0.61 -22.56 -26.84
C VAL A 369 -0.20 -23.79 -27.29
N GLN A 370 0.01 -24.25 -28.51
CA GLN A 370 -0.40 -25.59 -28.91
C GLN A 370 0.53 -26.59 -28.25
N VAL A 371 0.08 -27.20 -27.18
CA VAL A 371 0.74 -28.41 -26.66
C VAL A 371 0.43 -29.54 -27.63
N LYS A 372 1.38 -29.86 -28.50
CA LYS A 372 1.28 -31.11 -29.27
C LYS A 372 1.40 -32.25 -28.26
N ARG A 373 0.35 -33.04 -28.17
CA ARG A 373 0.36 -34.36 -27.48
C ARG A 373 1.37 -35.30 -28.11
#